data_0ad87c8be7e4240b25c1ac212b297585
#
_entry.id   0ad87c8be7e4240b25c1ac212b297585
#
_cell.length_a   1.000
_cell.length_b   1.000
_cell.length_c   1.000
_cell.angle_alpha   90.00
_cell.angle_beta   90.00
_cell.angle_gamma   90.00
#
_symmetry.space_group_name_H-M   'P 1'
#
loop_
_entity.id
_entity.type
_entity.pdbx_description
1 polymer ?
#
loop_
_entity_poly.entity_id
_entity_poly.type
_entity_poly.pdbx_seq_one_letter_code
_entity_poly.pdbx_strand_id
1 'polypeptide(L)'
;MKLTFTQDNVGRKIVGRFVLGPRYQGGGGMGHGGIIATLLDEAMGKVCRFREARAVTAEMSIQFLKPVRVDEEIIVEAHETNFVGRNIFQSGEIRNAAGDVLARGTARFVIIAPKQ
;
A
#
# COMPACT_ATOMS: atom_id res chain seq x y z
N MET A 1 -1.56 14.32 5.47
CA MET A 1 -0.30 13.52 5.43
C MET A 1 0.22 13.46 4.01
N LYS A 2 1.48 13.76 3.85
CA LYS A 2 2.11 13.71 2.53
C LYS A 2 2.81 12.36 2.35
N LEU A 3 2.37 11.59 1.37
CA LEU A 3 2.91 10.25 1.11
C LEU A 3 3.78 10.28 -0.14
N THR A 4 5.03 9.89 0.00
CA THR A 4 5.98 9.84 -1.11
C THR A 4 6.39 8.41 -1.38
N PHE A 5 6.08 7.93 -2.57
CA PHE A 5 6.44 6.59 -3.03
C PHE A 5 7.38 6.66 -4.21
N THR A 6 8.26 5.68 -4.31
CA THR A 6 9.16 5.51 -5.45
C THR A 6 8.60 4.43 -6.36
N GLN A 7 8.61 4.71 -7.67
CA GLN A 7 8.17 3.75 -8.67
C GLN A 7 9.39 2.97 -9.18
N ASP A 8 9.36 1.65 -9.01
CA ASP A 8 10.38 0.76 -9.54
C ASP A 8 9.88 0.23 -10.89
N ASN A 9 10.39 0.79 -11.99
CA ASN A 9 9.95 0.44 -13.33
C ASN A 9 10.42 -0.95 -13.77
N VAL A 10 11.55 -1.41 -13.25
CA VAL A 10 12.09 -2.72 -13.60
C VAL A 10 11.25 -3.82 -12.94
N GLY A 11 11.01 -3.70 -11.63
CA GLY A 11 10.18 -4.65 -10.90
C GLY A 11 8.69 -4.38 -11.01
N ARG A 12 8.29 -3.24 -11.60
CA ARG A 12 6.91 -2.79 -11.71
C ARG A 12 6.22 -2.80 -10.35
N LYS A 13 6.87 -2.19 -9.38
CA LYS A 13 6.33 -2.08 -8.03
C LYS A 13 6.46 -0.67 -7.48
N ILE A 14 5.66 -0.39 -6.48
CA ILE A 14 5.67 0.88 -5.76
C ILE A 14 6.26 0.61 -4.38
N VAL A 15 7.20 1.45 -3.96
CA VAL A 15 7.87 1.32 -2.67
C VAL A 15 7.88 2.66 -1.97
N GLY A 16 7.56 2.67 -0.69
CA GLY A 16 7.66 3.86 0.16
C GLY A 16 8.28 3.52 1.50
N ARG A 17 8.99 4.47 2.10
CA ARG A 17 9.55 4.34 3.44
C ARG A 17 8.98 5.44 4.29
N PHE A 18 8.48 5.08 5.46
CA PHE A 18 7.78 6.02 6.33
C PHE A 18 8.16 5.82 7.78
N VAL A 19 8.07 6.91 8.54
CA VAL A 19 8.10 6.85 10.00
C VAL A 19 6.82 7.53 10.46
N LEU A 20 5.95 6.78 11.12
CA LEU A 20 4.69 7.34 11.63
C LEU A 20 4.97 8.13 12.91
N GLY A 21 4.57 9.40 12.92
CA GLY A 21 4.68 10.23 14.11
C GLY A 21 3.64 9.84 15.16
N PRO A 22 3.77 10.37 16.39
CA PRO A 22 2.89 10.00 17.50
C PRO A 22 1.41 10.28 17.25
N ARG A 23 1.07 11.24 16.40
CA ARG A 23 -0.33 11.57 16.08
C ARG A 23 -1.06 10.44 15.36
N TYR A 24 -0.34 9.45 14.80
CA TYR A 24 -0.94 8.31 14.15
C TYR A 24 -1.07 7.10 15.07
N GLN A 25 -0.82 7.31 16.37
CA GLN A 25 -0.89 6.26 17.35
C GLN A 25 -2.35 5.90 17.65
N GLY A 26 -2.67 4.61 17.55
CA GLY A 26 -3.97 4.09 17.94
C GLY A 26 -4.02 3.80 19.45
N GLY A 27 -2.98 3.16 19.99
CA GLY A 27 -2.86 2.85 21.40
C GLY A 27 -1.56 2.12 21.66
N GLY A 28 -0.99 2.30 22.84
CA GLY A 28 0.21 1.59 23.26
C GLY A 28 1.44 1.81 22.38
N GLY A 29 1.57 2.96 21.72
CA GLY A 29 2.70 3.22 20.82
C GLY A 29 2.57 2.56 19.44
N MET A 30 1.42 2.02 19.10
CA MET A 30 1.18 1.35 17.82
C MET A 30 0.46 2.26 16.83
N GLY A 31 0.78 2.11 15.55
CA GLY A 31 0.13 2.85 14.49
C GLY A 31 -1.35 2.49 14.38
N HIS A 32 -2.19 3.49 14.11
CA HIS A 32 -3.63 3.30 13.94
C HIS A 32 -3.93 2.44 12.71
N GLY A 33 -4.84 1.47 12.83
CA GLY A 33 -5.22 0.57 11.73
C GLY A 33 -5.69 1.29 10.49
N GLY A 34 -6.41 2.39 10.64
CA GLY A 34 -6.86 3.20 9.52
C GLY A 34 -5.72 3.80 8.70
N ILE A 35 -4.64 4.25 9.36
CA ILE A 35 -3.49 4.79 8.63
C ILE A 35 -2.73 3.67 7.91
N ILE A 36 -2.66 2.48 8.50
CA ILE A 36 -2.04 1.32 7.87
C ILE A 36 -2.78 0.95 6.59
N ALA A 37 -4.12 0.91 6.66
CA ALA A 37 -4.97 0.66 5.50
C ALA A 37 -4.78 1.73 4.41
N THR A 38 -4.67 3.00 4.82
CA THR A 38 -4.44 4.11 3.89
C THR A 38 -3.11 3.97 3.16
N LEU A 39 -2.04 3.60 3.87
CA LEU A 39 -0.73 3.41 3.25
C LEU A 39 -0.77 2.31 2.19
N LEU A 40 -1.43 1.20 2.48
CA LEU A 40 -1.58 0.11 1.52
C LEU A 40 -2.44 0.50 0.34
N ASP A 41 -3.56 1.19 0.58
CA ASP A 41 -4.44 1.65 -0.49
C ASP A 41 -3.73 2.63 -1.43
N GLU A 42 -2.97 3.57 -0.87
CA GLU A 42 -2.21 4.54 -1.67
C GLU A 42 -1.13 3.85 -2.50
N ALA A 43 -0.40 2.90 -1.92
CA ALA A 43 0.63 2.16 -2.64
C ALA A 43 0.03 1.35 -3.79
N MET A 44 -1.05 0.62 -3.52
CA MET A 44 -1.72 -0.20 -4.53
C MET A 44 -2.38 0.66 -5.59
N GLY A 45 -2.94 1.81 -5.21
CA GLY A 45 -3.51 2.75 -6.17
C GLY A 45 -2.45 3.27 -7.17
N LYS A 46 -1.24 3.51 -6.69
CA LYS A 46 -0.16 3.98 -7.55
C LYS A 46 0.34 2.91 -8.53
N VAL A 47 0.17 1.63 -8.21
CA VAL A 47 0.51 0.53 -9.13
C VAL A 47 -0.30 0.63 -10.42
N CYS A 48 -1.50 1.18 -10.37
CA CYS A 48 -2.34 1.35 -11.56
C CYS A 48 -1.68 2.24 -12.61
N ARG A 49 -0.70 3.07 -12.24
CA ARG A 49 0.03 3.93 -13.18
C ARG A 49 0.78 3.13 -14.24
N PHE A 50 1.20 1.89 -13.90
CA PHE A 50 1.86 1.02 -14.88
C PHE A 50 0.92 0.61 -16.02
N ARG A 51 -0.40 0.71 -15.81
CA ARG A 51 -1.41 0.43 -16.82
C ARG A 51 -1.88 1.68 -17.56
N GLU A 52 -1.35 2.84 -17.18
CA GLU A 52 -1.72 4.13 -17.78
C GLU A 52 -3.24 4.33 -17.79
N ALA A 53 -3.87 3.98 -16.67
CA ALA A 53 -5.32 4.00 -16.54
C ALA A 53 -5.73 4.65 -15.24
N ARG A 54 -6.93 5.23 -15.24
CA ARG A 54 -7.59 5.69 -14.02
C ARG A 54 -8.43 4.53 -13.49
N ALA A 55 -8.19 4.18 -12.23
CA ALA A 55 -8.87 3.07 -11.60
C ALA A 55 -9.32 3.45 -10.21
N VAL A 56 -10.36 2.78 -9.74
CA VAL A 56 -10.89 2.97 -8.38
C VAL A 56 -10.81 1.65 -7.63
N THR A 57 -10.65 1.74 -6.32
CA THR A 57 -10.64 0.56 -5.44
C THR A 57 -12.04 -0.03 -5.40
N ALA A 58 -12.18 -1.28 -5.82
CA ALA A 58 -13.45 -2.00 -5.75
C ALA A 58 -13.52 -2.90 -4.51
N GLU A 59 -12.40 -3.53 -4.17
CA GLU A 59 -12.30 -4.39 -3.00
C GLU A 59 -10.91 -4.30 -2.42
N MET A 60 -10.80 -4.37 -1.11
CA MET A 60 -9.51 -4.43 -0.42
C MET A 60 -9.66 -5.27 0.84
N SER A 61 -8.71 -6.17 1.05
CA SER A 61 -8.64 -6.99 2.25
C SER A 61 -7.27 -6.79 2.89
N ILE A 62 -7.25 -6.54 4.19
CA ILE A 62 -6.00 -6.29 4.92
C ILE A 62 -5.92 -7.23 6.12
N GLN A 63 -4.75 -7.83 6.30
CA GLN A 63 -4.43 -8.62 7.47
C GLN A 63 -3.40 -7.88 8.30
N PHE A 64 -3.69 -7.66 9.56
CA PHE A 64 -2.79 -7.05 10.52
C PHE A 64 -2.08 -8.18 11.27
N LEU A 65 -0.80 -8.40 10.96
CA LEU A 65 -0.06 -9.57 11.45
C LEU A 65 0.73 -9.27 12.72
N LYS A 66 1.33 -8.07 12.79
CA LYS A 66 2.12 -7.62 13.92
C LYS A 66 1.87 -6.13 14.15
N PRO A 67 2.06 -5.63 15.36
CA PRO A 67 1.89 -4.19 15.62
C PRO A 67 2.85 -3.36 14.77
N VAL A 68 2.33 -2.27 14.21
CA VAL A 68 3.14 -1.25 13.53
C VAL A 68 3.40 -0.15 14.56
N ARG A 69 4.65 0.05 14.92
CA ARG A 69 5.00 1.01 15.96
C ARG A 69 5.25 2.39 15.39
N VAL A 70 4.80 3.43 16.11
CA VAL A 70 5.18 4.80 15.77
C VAL A 70 6.68 4.99 16.03
N ASP A 71 7.28 5.96 15.33
CA ASP A 71 8.70 6.31 15.45
C ASP A 71 9.69 5.24 14.97
N GLU A 72 9.21 4.18 14.34
CA GLU A 72 10.05 3.18 13.70
C GLU A 72 9.81 3.21 12.20
N GLU A 73 10.87 2.97 11.42
CA GLU A 73 10.76 2.95 9.96
C GLU A 73 9.98 1.73 9.50
N ILE A 74 9.06 1.96 8.57
CA ILE A 74 8.34 0.91 7.87
C ILE A 74 8.54 1.07 6.37
N ILE A 75 8.47 -0.06 5.67
CA ILE A 75 8.60 -0.13 4.22
C ILE A 75 7.28 -0.65 3.67
N VAL A 76 6.68 0.11 2.76
CA VAL A 76 5.41 -0.25 2.11
C VAL A 76 5.71 -0.59 0.66
N GLU A 77 5.32 -1.77 0.21
CA GLU A 77 5.48 -2.20 -1.17
C GLU A 77 4.17 -2.70 -1.74
N ALA A 78 3.96 -2.46 -3.02
CA ALA A 78 2.79 -2.99 -3.73
C ALA A 78 3.14 -3.32 -5.18
N HIS A 79 2.48 -4.34 -5.72
CA HIS A 79 2.66 -4.77 -7.10
C HIS A 79 1.39 -5.43 -7.63
N GLU A 80 1.27 -5.48 -8.94
CA GLU A 80 0.16 -6.17 -9.60
C GLU A 80 0.39 -7.67 -9.56
N THR A 81 -0.66 -8.42 -9.26
CA THR A 81 -0.62 -9.88 -9.25
C THR A 81 -1.36 -10.50 -10.43
N ASN A 82 -2.37 -9.81 -10.95
CA ASN A 82 -3.15 -10.30 -12.09
C ASN A 82 -3.90 -9.15 -12.76
N PHE A 83 -4.27 -9.34 -14.01
CA PHE A 83 -5.05 -8.36 -14.75
C PHE A 83 -6.04 -9.09 -15.64
N VAL A 84 -7.33 -8.89 -15.40
CA VAL A 84 -8.41 -9.58 -16.12
C VAL A 84 -9.48 -8.57 -16.51
N GLY A 85 -9.69 -8.38 -17.81
CA GLY A 85 -10.65 -7.39 -18.29
C GLY A 85 -10.29 -5.99 -17.85
N ARG A 86 -11.13 -5.38 -17.01
CA ARG A 86 -10.89 -4.05 -16.44
C ARG A 86 -10.40 -4.12 -14.99
N ASN A 87 -10.11 -5.32 -14.49
CA ASN A 87 -9.75 -5.55 -13.11
C ASN A 87 -8.24 -5.71 -12.95
N ILE A 88 -7.66 -4.88 -12.09
CA ILE A 88 -6.25 -4.96 -11.72
C ILE A 88 -6.19 -5.55 -10.32
N PHE A 89 -5.66 -6.76 -10.20
CA PHE A 89 -5.48 -7.42 -8.91
C PHE A 89 -4.09 -7.10 -8.38
N GLN A 90 -4.00 -6.77 -7.11
CA GLN A 90 -2.76 -6.30 -6.51
C GLN A 90 -2.53 -6.87 -5.14
N SER A 91 -1.27 -6.92 -4.75
CA SER A 91 -0.83 -7.29 -3.42
C SER A 91 0.09 -6.20 -2.88
N GLY A 92 0.00 -5.96 -1.59
CA GLY A 92 0.88 -5.02 -0.91
C GLY A 92 1.25 -5.55 0.46
N GLU A 93 2.36 -5.06 1.00
CA GLU A 93 2.74 -5.41 2.36
C GLU A 93 3.52 -4.28 3.01
N ILE A 94 3.49 -4.29 4.33
CA ILE A 94 4.26 -3.37 5.17
C ILE A 94 5.22 -4.21 6.00
N ARG A 95 6.50 -3.87 5.93
CA ARG A 95 7.56 -4.54 6.69
C ARG A 95 8.24 -3.53 7.61
N ASN A 96 8.84 -4.03 8.69
CA ASN A 96 9.72 -3.21 9.50
C ASN A 96 11.17 -3.29 8.96
N ALA A 97 12.09 -2.57 9.60
CA ALA A 97 13.50 -2.56 9.19
C ALA A 97 14.17 -3.93 9.32
N ALA A 98 13.67 -4.78 10.21
CA ALA A 98 14.18 -6.14 10.38
C ALA A 98 13.67 -7.12 9.31
N GLY A 99 12.73 -6.70 8.48
CA GLY A 99 12.17 -7.53 7.41
C GLY A 99 10.90 -8.29 7.80
N ASP A 100 10.40 -8.10 9.01
CA ASP A 100 9.15 -8.75 9.43
C ASP A 100 7.97 -8.13 8.70
N VAL A 101 7.06 -8.97 8.20
CA VAL A 101 5.82 -8.50 7.60
C VAL A 101 4.84 -8.13 8.71
N LEU A 102 4.47 -6.87 8.78
CA LEU A 102 3.58 -6.34 9.81
C LEU A 102 2.12 -6.35 9.38
N ALA A 103 1.88 -6.12 8.10
CA ALA A 103 0.56 -6.13 7.50
C ALA A 103 0.68 -6.49 6.03
N ARG A 104 -0.36 -7.09 5.48
CA ARG A 104 -0.44 -7.35 4.05
C ARG A 104 -1.85 -7.12 3.56
N GLY A 105 -1.96 -6.76 2.30
CA GLY A 105 -3.24 -6.51 1.68
C GLY A 105 -3.32 -7.08 0.29
N THR A 106 -4.53 -7.37 -0.13
CA THR A 106 -4.87 -7.66 -1.51
C THR A 106 -5.98 -6.73 -1.92
N ALA A 107 -6.00 -6.35 -3.19
CA ALA A 107 -7.01 -5.44 -3.68
C ALA A 107 -7.36 -5.74 -5.13
N ARG A 108 -8.57 -5.33 -5.50
CA ARG A 108 -9.01 -5.29 -6.88
C ARG A 108 -9.39 -3.85 -7.21
N PHE A 109 -8.71 -3.30 -8.20
CA PHE A 109 -9.02 -1.98 -8.74
C PHE A 109 -9.72 -2.16 -10.09
N VAL A 110 -10.69 -1.31 -10.37
CA VAL A 110 -11.43 -1.36 -11.65
C VAL A 110 -11.08 -0.13 -12.45
N ILE A 111 -10.66 -0.34 -13.70
CA ILE A 111 -10.35 0.74 -14.62
C ILE A 111 -11.66 1.42 -15.04
N ILE A 112 -11.72 2.74 -14.85
CA ILE A 112 -12.88 3.53 -15.23
C ILE A 112 -12.63 4.39 -16.48
N ALA A 113 -11.36 4.68 -16.77
CA ALA A 113 -11.01 5.47 -17.96
C ALA A 113 -9.52 5.34 -18.23
N PRO A 114 -9.08 5.51 -19.50
CA PRO A 114 -7.66 5.64 -19.79
C PRO A 114 -7.12 6.92 -19.16
N LYS A 115 -5.85 6.88 -18.77
CA LYS A 115 -5.18 8.07 -18.24
C LYS A 115 -4.92 9.05 -19.38
N GLN A 116 -5.25 10.32 -19.13
CA GLN A 116 -5.00 11.39 -20.10
C GLN A 116 -3.77 12.21 -19.73
#